data_59ed0f3c8f8bb8ddd35764d33fcabcb0
#
_entry.id   59ed0f3c8f8bb8ddd35764d33fcabcb0
#
_cell.length_a   1.000
_cell.length_b   1.000
_cell.length_c   1.000
_cell.angle_alpha   90.00
_cell.angle_beta   90.00
_cell.angle_gamma   90.00
#
_symmetry.space_group_name_H-M   'P 1'
#
loop_
_entity.id
_entity.type
_entity.pdbx_description
1 polymer ?
#
loop_
_entity_poly.entity_id
_entity_poly.type
_entity_poly.pdbx_seq_one_letter_code
_entity_poly.pdbx_strand_id
1 'polypeptide(L)'
;MPFFQGFTLDTLLGCISCVLGIIALLIGTKAYKECKVFESSLNDRKEFKDNSSDCSQRAAGDIINNTCDVEALTNLTAANFEASLKQAYSVFDQQAKNNLQQILEQTKRIIQEQKPNIAGLTKIDWINIYFESAKNTSDEYMQNIWALVLAKELESPGSFSYKSLDVLKNLSSDDFICFEKLCSLEINGWILQEDIHSKHGLSYLELVKLSEYGLLNMGLTQNTFTISAHSSINITYKQLLLLLENTTDDEISIAPSVFLLSSVAKELLTVANVSMDEEYAKECAQFLASLNNKVKITLHKINYISENEINFSPVA
;
A
#
# COMPACT_ATOMS: atom_id res chain seq x y z
N MET A 1 0.03 4.98 -31.26
CA MET A 1 -1.09 4.73 -30.36
C MET A 1 -2.11 3.82 -31.05
N PRO A 2 -1.99 2.51 -31.01
CA PRO A 2 -3.01 1.60 -31.53
C PRO A 2 -3.48 0.55 -30.51
N PHE A 3 -3.47 0.83 -29.17
CA PHE A 3 -3.84 -0.16 -28.18
C PHE A 3 -5.26 -0.02 -27.60
N PHE A 4 -6.04 0.95 -28.03
CA PHE A 4 -7.40 1.20 -27.52
C PHE A 4 -8.55 0.68 -28.41
N GLN A 5 -8.26 -0.08 -29.45
CA GLN A 5 -9.29 -0.54 -30.42
C GLN A 5 -10.02 -1.84 -30.03
N GLY A 6 -10.16 -2.16 -28.78
CA GLY A 6 -10.92 -3.35 -28.32
C GLY A 6 -11.66 -3.16 -27.00
N PHE A 7 -11.47 -2.06 -26.32
CA PHE A 7 -12.15 -1.77 -25.07
C PHE A 7 -13.42 -0.99 -25.34
N THR A 8 -14.56 -1.67 -25.32
CA THR A 8 -15.86 -0.99 -25.33
C THR A 8 -16.21 -0.54 -23.91
N LEU A 9 -17.00 0.52 -23.80
CA LEU A 9 -17.53 1.02 -22.50
C LEU A 9 -18.25 -0.11 -21.73
N ASP A 10 -18.86 -1.06 -22.43
CA ASP A 10 -19.57 -2.20 -21.86
C ASP A 10 -18.62 -3.24 -21.23
N THR A 11 -17.45 -3.48 -21.81
CA THR A 11 -16.41 -4.34 -21.22
C THR A 11 -15.83 -3.69 -19.96
N LEU A 12 -15.64 -2.39 -19.97
CA LEU A 12 -15.21 -1.60 -18.82
C LEU A 12 -16.24 -1.68 -17.68
N LEU A 13 -17.52 -1.50 -18.01
CA LEU A 13 -18.64 -1.59 -17.06
C LEU A 13 -18.82 -3.00 -16.52
N GLY A 14 -18.57 -4.04 -17.32
CA GLY A 14 -18.54 -5.42 -16.89
C GLY A 14 -17.46 -5.67 -15.84
N CYS A 15 -16.23 -5.21 -16.08
CA CYS A 15 -15.13 -5.30 -15.10
C CYS A 15 -15.44 -4.54 -13.80
N ILE A 16 -16.08 -3.37 -13.91
CA ILE A 16 -16.48 -2.55 -12.76
C ILE A 16 -17.58 -3.23 -11.97
N SER A 17 -18.62 -3.77 -12.62
CA SER A 17 -19.68 -4.52 -11.96
C SER A 17 -19.13 -5.77 -11.26
N CYS A 18 -18.10 -6.41 -11.82
CA CYS A 18 -17.40 -7.54 -11.21
C CYS A 18 -16.63 -7.14 -9.96
N VAL A 19 -15.86 -6.04 -10.01
CA VAL A 19 -15.14 -5.52 -8.85
C VAL A 19 -16.12 -5.03 -7.79
N LEU A 20 -17.19 -4.35 -8.18
CA LEU A 20 -18.25 -3.93 -7.27
C LEU A 20 -18.99 -5.13 -6.67
N GLY A 21 -19.21 -6.19 -7.45
CA GLY A 21 -19.73 -7.47 -6.96
C GLY A 21 -18.80 -8.12 -5.94
N ILE A 22 -17.49 -8.15 -6.18
CA ILE A 22 -16.47 -8.64 -5.25
C ILE A 22 -16.44 -7.77 -3.98
N ILE A 23 -16.48 -6.47 -4.12
CA ILE A 23 -16.51 -5.50 -3.01
C ILE A 23 -17.79 -5.66 -2.21
N ALA A 24 -18.97 -5.73 -2.85
CA ALA A 24 -20.23 -5.96 -2.18
C ALA A 24 -20.28 -7.30 -1.44
N LEU A 25 -19.63 -8.31 -1.98
CA LEU A 25 -19.44 -9.64 -1.41
C LEU A 25 -18.60 -9.66 -0.14
N LEU A 26 -17.56 -8.85 -0.12
CA LEU A 26 -16.61 -8.79 0.99
C LEU A 26 -17.10 -7.90 2.14
N ILE A 27 -17.98 -6.94 1.85
CA ILE A 27 -18.32 -5.83 2.76
C ILE A 27 -19.68 -5.98 3.44
N GLY A 28 -20.57 -6.84 2.91
CA GLY A 28 -21.94 -6.94 3.43
C GLY A 28 -22.81 -5.71 3.10
N THR A 29 -24.02 -5.68 3.67
CA THR A 29 -25.12 -4.81 3.26
C THR A 29 -24.92 -3.29 3.39
N LYS A 30 -23.97 -2.81 4.18
CA LYS A 30 -23.77 -1.36 4.42
C LYS A 30 -23.07 -0.68 3.24
N ALA A 31 -22.02 -1.28 2.74
CA ALA A 31 -21.32 -0.75 1.57
C ALA A 31 -22.07 -1.00 0.25
N TYR A 32 -22.95 -1.99 0.23
CA TYR A 32 -23.84 -2.21 -0.90
C TYR A 32 -24.76 -1.00 -1.18
N LYS A 33 -25.23 -0.26 -0.15
CA LYS A 33 -25.99 0.97 -0.35
C LYS A 33 -25.19 2.08 -1.02
N GLU A 34 -23.90 2.17 -0.69
CA GLU A 34 -22.99 3.15 -1.30
C GLU A 34 -22.63 2.76 -2.73
N CYS A 35 -22.43 1.45 -3.02
CA CYS A 35 -22.31 0.93 -4.37
C CYS A 35 -23.52 1.25 -5.24
N LYS A 36 -24.73 1.19 -4.70
CA LYS A 36 -25.95 1.50 -5.43
C LYS A 36 -26.07 2.98 -5.81
N VAL A 37 -25.63 3.89 -4.94
CA VAL A 37 -25.55 5.33 -5.24
C VAL A 37 -24.55 5.58 -6.37
N PHE A 38 -23.44 4.85 -6.38
CA PHE A 38 -22.44 4.96 -7.43
C PHE A 38 -22.94 4.38 -8.78
N GLU A 39 -23.61 3.24 -8.77
CA GLU A 39 -24.23 2.63 -9.95
C GLU A 39 -25.32 3.53 -10.55
N SER A 40 -26.13 4.20 -9.72
CA SER A 40 -27.10 5.21 -10.18
C SER A 40 -26.41 6.40 -10.82
N SER A 41 -25.30 6.87 -10.28
CA SER A 41 -24.51 7.97 -10.85
C SER A 41 -23.81 7.60 -12.18
N LEU A 42 -23.54 6.33 -12.41
CA LEU A 42 -23.04 5.81 -13.71
C LEU A 42 -24.19 5.69 -14.74
N ASN A 43 -25.38 5.29 -14.30
CA ASN A 43 -26.55 5.19 -15.18
C ASN A 43 -27.07 6.56 -15.60
N ASP A 44 -26.99 7.58 -14.75
CA ASP A 44 -27.30 8.97 -15.12
C ASP A 44 -26.38 9.53 -16.24
N ARG A 45 -25.17 8.97 -16.38
CA ARG A 45 -24.25 9.24 -17.53
C ARG A 45 -24.59 8.43 -18.78
N LYS A 46 -25.46 7.39 -18.68
CA LYS A 46 -25.83 6.49 -19.76
C LYS A 46 -27.01 6.97 -20.62
N GLU A 47 -27.65 8.10 -20.36
CA GLU A 47 -28.66 8.66 -21.26
C GLU A 47 -28.11 9.09 -22.62
N PHE A 48 -26.85 8.74 -22.95
CA PHE A 48 -26.27 8.81 -24.28
C PHE A 48 -25.97 7.42 -24.83
N LYS A 49 -27.00 6.80 -25.45
CA LYS A 49 -26.99 5.68 -26.41
C LYS A 49 -27.00 4.23 -25.92
N ASP A 50 -28.17 3.66 -26.14
CA ASP A 50 -28.55 2.43 -26.88
C ASP A 50 -28.15 1.04 -26.38
N ASN A 51 -29.20 0.31 -25.94
CA ASN A 51 -29.55 -1.09 -26.24
C ASN A 51 -28.45 -2.17 -26.24
N SER A 52 -27.89 -2.54 -25.08
CA SER A 52 -27.40 -3.92 -24.86
C SER A 52 -27.15 -4.19 -23.38
N SER A 53 -28.15 -4.38 -22.53
CA SER A 53 -27.88 -4.34 -21.12
C SER A 53 -28.69 -5.26 -20.22
N ASP A 54 -29.21 -6.36 -20.75
CA ASP A 54 -30.20 -7.13 -19.98
C ASP A 54 -29.63 -8.13 -18.94
N CYS A 55 -28.34 -8.51 -19.04
CA CYS A 55 -27.76 -9.52 -18.14
C CYS A 55 -27.16 -8.95 -16.83
N SER A 56 -26.53 -7.77 -16.86
CA SER A 56 -25.89 -7.22 -15.67
C SER A 56 -26.90 -6.60 -14.68
N GLN A 57 -28.00 -6.07 -15.19
CA GLN A 57 -29.08 -5.50 -14.38
C GLN A 57 -29.92 -6.57 -13.67
N ARG A 58 -30.10 -7.77 -14.26
CA ARG A 58 -30.77 -8.91 -13.61
C ARG A 58 -29.98 -9.45 -12.44
N ALA A 59 -28.67 -9.64 -12.58
CA ALA A 59 -27.83 -10.15 -11.49
C ALA A 59 -27.79 -9.19 -10.30
N ALA A 60 -27.75 -7.89 -10.51
CA ALA A 60 -27.81 -6.90 -9.44
C ALA A 60 -29.22 -6.77 -8.83
N GLY A 61 -30.29 -6.91 -9.65
CA GLY A 61 -31.67 -6.86 -9.21
C GLY A 61 -32.07 -8.04 -8.32
N ASP A 62 -31.62 -9.24 -8.63
CA ASP A 62 -31.95 -10.45 -7.90
C ASP A 62 -31.27 -10.52 -6.51
N ILE A 63 -30.12 -9.86 -6.34
CA ILE A 63 -29.47 -9.73 -5.03
C ILE A 63 -30.23 -8.81 -4.08
N ILE A 64 -30.99 -7.84 -4.61
CA ILE A 64 -31.67 -6.81 -3.82
C ILE A 64 -32.99 -7.28 -3.21
N ASN A 65 -33.68 -8.22 -3.84
CA ASN A 65 -35.04 -8.62 -3.47
C ASN A 65 -35.11 -9.75 -2.45
N ASN A 66 -34.01 -10.41 -2.10
CA ASN A 66 -33.98 -11.45 -1.09
C ASN A 66 -33.36 -10.97 0.22
N THR A 67 -34.21 -10.69 1.20
CA THR A 67 -33.83 -10.40 2.57
C THR A 67 -33.13 -11.57 3.23
N CYS A 68 -31.85 -11.38 3.51
CA CYS A 68 -31.08 -11.90 4.63
C CYS A 68 -31.25 -13.36 5.03
N ASP A 69 -30.55 -14.20 4.28
CA ASP A 69 -29.92 -15.37 4.88
C ASP A 69 -28.41 -15.27 4.55
N VAL A 70 -27.57 -15.08 5.57
CA VAL A 70 -26.12 -14.87 5.42
C VAL A 70 -25.44 -16.08 4.73
N GLU A 71 -26.00 -17.26 4.91
CA GLU A 71 -25.53 -18.50 4.30
C GLU A 71 -25.92 -18.60 2.83
N ALA A 72 -27.13 -18.18 2.47
CA ALA A 72 -27.58 -18.06 1.09
C ALA A 72 -26.84 -16.96 0.33
N LEU A 73 -26.52 -15.83 1.01
CA LEU A 73 -25.67 -14.77 0.46
C LEU A 73 -24.25 -15.29 0.18
N THR A 74 -23.68 -16.11 1.05
CA THR A 74 -22.31 -16.63 0.90
C THR A 74 -22.22 -17.61 -0.28
N ASN A 75 -23.23 -18.42 -0.49
CA ASN A 75 -23.28 -19.37 -1.60
C ASN A 75 -23.65 -18.72 -2.95
N LEU A 76 -24.57 -17.76 -2.97
CA LEU A 76 -24.92 -16.95 -4.13
C LEU A 76 -23.72 -16.10 -4.57
N THR A 77 -22.95 -15.64 -3.61
CA THR A 77 -21.76 -14.81 -3.80
C THR A 77 -20.61 -15.57 -4.44
N ALA A 78 -20.34 -16.82 -4.09
CA ALA A 78 -19.30 -17.62 -4.74
C ALA A 78 -19.63 -17.87 -6.22
N ALA A 79 -20.90 -18.18 -6.55
CA ALA A 79 -21.36 -18.40 -7.92
C ALA A 79 -21.35 -17.11 -8.76
N ASN A 80 -21.75 -15.99 -8.18
CA ASN A 80 -21.70 -14.68 -8.84
C ASN A 80 -20.27 -14.16 -9.02
N PHE A 81 -19.37 -14.45 -8.08
CA PHE A 81 -17.95 -14.20 -8.21
C PHE A 81 -17.35 -14.93 -9.42
N GLU A 82 -17.63 -16.24 -9.57
CA GLU A 82 -17.17 -16.98 -10.75
C GLU A 82 -17.74 -16.46 -12.07
N ALA A 83 -19.03 -16.13 -12.09
CA ALA A 83 -19.67 -15.56 -13.28
C ALA A 83 -19.10 -14.18 -13.64
N SER A 84 -18.87 -13.34 -12.65
CA SER A 84 -18.27 -12.02 -12.82
C SER A 84 -16.81 -12.12 -13.29
N LEU A 85 -16.03 -13.04 -12.72
CA LEU A 85 -14.68 -13.33 -13.21
C LEU A 85 -14.70 -13.78 -14.67
N LYS A 86 -15.61 -14.68 -15.07
CA LYS A 86 -15.74 -15.14 -16.46
C LYS A 86 -16.01 -13.98 -17.43
N GLN A 87 -16.83 -13.02 -17.06
CA GLN A 87 -17.12 -11.86 -17.90
C GLN A 87 -15.90 -10.91 -18.03
N ALA A 88 -15.22 -10.59 -16.92
CA ALA A 88 -13.99 -9.82 -16.96
C ALA A 88 -12.88 -10.51 -17.76
N TYR A 89 -12.77 -11.83 -17.64
CA TYR A 89 -11.77 -12.65 -18.35
C TYR A 89 -11.98 -12.74 -19.84
N SER A 90 -13.18 -12.45 -20.36
CA SER A 90 -13.41 -12.46 -21.82
C SER A 90 -12.57 -11.44 -22.59
N VAL A 91 -12.06 -10.42 -21.91
CA VAL A 91 -11.31 -9.30 -22.49
C VAL A 91 -9.81 -9.53 -22.49
N PHE A 92 -9.29 -10.37 -21.58
CA PHE A 92 -7.86 -10.63 -21.43
C PHE A 92 -7.46 -11.94 -22.12
N ASP A 93 -6.18 -12.08 -22.49
CA ASP A 93 -5.63 -13.36 -22.92
C ASP A 93 -5.61 -14.37 -21.75
N GLN A 94 -5.41 -15.65 -22.04
CA GLN A 94 -5.53 -16.70 -21.05
C GLN A 94 -4.50 -16.55 -19.90
N GLN A 95 -3.29 -16.08 -20.19
CA GLN A 95 -2.26 -15.89 -19.17
C GLN A 95 -2.63 -14.72 -18.24
N ALA A 96 -3.05 -13.61 -18.81
CA ALA A 96 -3.50 -12.43 -18.04
C ALA A 96 -4.69 -12.79 -17.14
N LYS A 97 -5.63 -13.59 -17.65
CA LYS A 97 -6.77 -14.11 -16.86
C LYS A 97 -6.32 -14.92 -15.66
N ASN A 98 -5.42 -15.86 -15.87
CA ASN A 98 -4.89 -16.69 -14.81
C ASN A 98 -4.16 -15.86 -13.74
N ASN A 99 -3.34 -14.90 -14.16
CA ASN A 99 -2.62 -14.03 -13.26
C ASN A 99 -3.58 -13.20 -12.38
N LEU A 100 -4.57 -12.56 -13.00
CA LEU A 100 -5.58 -11.79 -12.25
C LEU A 100 -6.40 -12.67 -11.31
N GLN A 101 -6.74 -13.88 -11.71
CA GLN A 101 -7.44 -14.82 -10.84
C GLN A 101 -6.62 -15.11 -9.58
N GLN A 102 -5.34 -15.42 -9.71
CA GLN A 102 -4.46 -15.67 -8.56
C GLN A 102 -4.38 -14.46 -7.62
N ILE A 103 -4.22 -13.26 -8.17
CA ILE A 103 -4.17 -12.02 -7.40
C ILE A 103 -5.50 -11.80 -6.64
N LEU A 104 -6.65 -11.99 -7.30
CA LEU A 104 -7.96 -11.81 -6.67
C LEU A 104 -8.25 -12.85 -5.58
N GLU A 105 -7.83 -14.11 -5.78
CA GLU A 105 -7.94 -15.16 -4.76
C GLU A 105 -7.07 -14.84 -3.53
N GLN A 106 -5.85 -14.33 -3.74
CA GLN A 106 -4.98 -13.88 -2.65
C GLN A 106 -5.59 -12.65 -1.93
N THR A 107 -6.10 -11.67 -2.67
CA THR A 107 -6.81 -10.50 -2.09
C THR A 107 -7.97 -10.95 -1.21
N LYS A 108 -8.77 -11.91 -1.69
CA LYS A 108 -9.88 -12.46 -0.91
C LYS A 108 -9.41 -13.09 0.40
N ARG A 109 -8.33 -13.88 0.38
CA ARG A 109 -7.76 -14.50 1.59
C ARG A 109 -7.29 -13.42 2.58
N ILE A 110 -6.54 -12.42 2.12
CA ILE A 110 -6.04 -11.31 2.95
C ILE A 110 -7.21 -10.61 3.65
N ILE A 111 -8.27 -10.28 2.92
CA ILE A 111 -9.44 -9.62 3.48
C ILE A 111 -10.18 -10.52 4.48
N GLN A 112 -10.30 -11.81 4.23
CA GLN A 112 -10.94 -12.74 5.15
C GLN A 112 -10.16 -12.91 6.45
N GLU A 113 -8.83 -12.91 6.39
CA GLU A 113 -7.94 -13.07 7.55
C GLU A 113 -7.87 -11.80 8.38
N GLN A 114 -7.66 -10.66 7.75
CA GLN A 114 -7.45 -9.38 8.42
C GLN A 114 -8.76 -8.69 8.83
N LYS A 115 -9.88 -9.03 8.15
CA LYS A 115 -11.21 -8.42 8.37
C LYS A 115 -11.16 -6.89 8.43
N PRO A 116 -10.54 -6.23 7.44
CA PRO A 116 -10.40 -4.78 7.45
C PRO A 116 -11.78 -4.11 7.43
N ASN A 117 -11.87 -2.93 8.03
CA ASN A 117 -13.06 -2.11 7.91
C ASN A 117 -13.03 -1.40 6.56
N ILE A 118 -13.69 -1.96 5.56
CA ILE A 118 -13.70 -1.40 4.20
C ILE A 118 -14.49 -0.09 4.21
N ALA A 119 -13.79 1.01 3.99
CA ALA A 119 -14.31 2.35 4.19
C ALA A 119 -15.08 2.93 2.99
N GLY A 120 -14.91 2.38 1.77
CA GLY A 120 -15.56 2.94 0.60
C GLY A 120 -15.15 2.34 -0.74
N LEU A 121 -15.60 3.01 -1.81
CA LEU A 121 -15.31 2.61 -3.19
C LEU A 121 -14.09 3.36 -3.73
N THR A 122 -13.16 2.61 -4.24
CA THR A 122 -12.03 3.12 -5.04
C THR A 122 -12.52 3.70 -6.37
N LYS A 123 -11.81 4.71 -6.88
CA LYS A 123 -12.13 5.32 -8.18
C LYS A 123 -12.03 4.29 -9.31
N ILE A 124 -13.01 4.30 -10.23
CA ILE A 124 -13.05 3.41 -11.39
C ILE A 124 -11.77 3.47 -12.21
N ASP A 125 -11.27 4.67 -12.47
CA ASP A 125 -10.03 4.85 -13.24
C ASP A 125 -8.83 4.18 -12.57
N TRP A 126 -8.77 4.22 -11.22
CA TRP A 126 -7.74 3.53 -10.46
C TRP A 126 -7.84 2.01 -10.64
N ILE A 127 -9.04 1.46 -10.53
CA ILE A 127 -9.30 0.02 -10.72
C ILE A 127 -8.86 -0.44 -12.11
N ASN A 128 -9.19 0.32 -13.13
CA ASN A 128 -8.80 0.00 -14.50
C ASN A 128 -7.27 -0.03 -14.67
N ILE A 129 -6.58 0.99 -14.17
CA ILE A 129 -5.12 1.07 -14.22
C ILE A 129 -4.50 -0.06 -13.40
N TYR A 130 -5.08 -0.39 -12.24
CA TYR A 130 -4.63 -1.51 -11.42
C TYR A 130 -4.67 -2.84 -12.19
N PHE A 131 -5.81 -3.21 -12.79
CA PHE A 131 -5.94 -4.46 -13.53
C PHE A 131 -5.03 -4.49 -14.77
N GLU A 132 -4.93 -3.38 -15.50
CA GLU A 132 -4.02 -3.27 -16.63
C GLU A 132 -2.56 -3.44 -16.22
N SER A 133 -2.19 -2.97 -15.05
CA SER A 133 -0.82 -3.09 -14.53
C SER A 133 -0.53 -4.50 -14.01
N ALA A 134 -1.45 -5.09 -13.25
CA ALA A 134 -1.27 -6.35 -12.55
C ALA A 134 -1.39 -7.60 -13.45
N LYS A 135 -2.16 -7.54 -14.55
CA LYS A 135 -2.50 -8.70 -15.40
C LYS A 135 -1.30 -9.46 -15.98
N ASN A 136 -0.16 -8.79 -16.15
CA ASN A 136 1.06 -9.39 -16.72
C ASN A 136 2.00 -9.98 -15.65
N THR A 137 1.66 -9.88 -14.37
CA THR A 137 2.47 -10.38 -13.27
C THR A 137 2.23 -11.86 -13.06
N SER A 138 3.21 -12.72 -13.39
CA SER A 138 3.15 -14.17 -13.21
C SER A 138 3.96 -14.68 -12.01
N ASP A 139 4.84 -13.86 -11.45
CA ASP A 139 5.61 -14.17 -10.25
C ASP A 139 4.67 -14.15 -9.01
N GLU A 140 4.68 -15.25 -8.25
CA GLU A 140 3.76 -15.47 -7.12
C GLU A 140 3.98 -14.45 -6.00
N TYR A 141 5.24 -14.07 -5.73
CA TYR A 141 5.57 -13.08 -4.72
C TYR A 141 5.00 -11.70 -5.12
N MET A 142 5.21 -11.28 -6.36
CA MET A 142 4.66 -10.02 -6.87
C MET A 142 3.14 -10.05 -6.97
N GLN A 143 2.53 -11.19 -7.28
CA GLN A 143 1.06 -11.35 -7.22
C GLN A 143 0.53 -11.11 -5.81
N ASN A 144 1.25 -11.58 -4.78
CA ASN A 144 0.89 -11.30 -3.39
C ASN A 144 1.01 -9.81 -3.06
N ILE A 145 2.04 -9.12 -3.55
CA ILE A 145 2.17 -7.66 -3.37
C ILE A 145 1.00 -6.91 -4.04
N TRP A 146 0.63 -7.28 -5.27
CA TRP A 146 -0.55 -6.73 -5.93
C TRP A 146 -1.83 -7.00 -5.13
N ALA A 147 -1.97 -8.19 -4.55
CA ALA A 147 -3.12 -8.53 -3.71
C ALA A 147 -3.19 -7.67 -2.44
N LEU A 148 -2.05 -7.41 -1.78
CA LEU A 148 -1.96 -6.52 -0.62
C LEU A 148 -2.31 -5.08 -0.99
N VAL A 149 -1.83 -4.58 -2.14
CA VAL A 149 -2.17 -3.24 -2.66
C VAL A 149 -3.68 -3.11 -2.86
N LEU A 150 -4.33 -4.09 -3.48
CA LEU A 150 -5.78 -4.06 -3.68
C LEU A 150 -6.54 -4.13 -2.35
N ALA A 151 -6.14 -5.03 -1.44
CA ALA A 151 -6.77 -5.15 -0.14
C ALA A 151 -6.68 -3.83 0.66
N LYS A 152 -5.51 -3.19 0.65
CA LYS A 152 -5.29 -1.93 1.35
C LYS A 152 -6.03 -0.74 0.72
N GLU A 153 -6.10 -0.69 -0.61
CA GLU A 153 -6.88 0.33 -1.31
C GLU A 153 -8.37 0.19 -1.04
N LEU A 154 -8.89 -1.06 -0.90
CA LEU A 154 -10.28 -1.31 -0.51
C LEU A 154 -10.56 -0.93 0.95
N GLU A 155 -9.59 -1.12 1.85
CA GLU A 155 -9.67 -0.66 3.24
C GLU A 155 -9.69 0.86 3.33
N SER A 156 -8.82 1.52 2.56
CA SER A 156 -8.61 2.97 2.60
C SER A 156 -8.42 3.51 1.18
N PRO A 157 -9.51 3.87 0.47
CA PRO A 157 -9.43 4.38 -0.90
C PRO A 157 -8.55 5.61 -1.04
N GLY A 158 -7.65 5.58 -2.01
CA GLY A 158 -6.64 6.62 -2.23
C GLY A 158 -5.31 6.36 -1.52
N SER A 159 -5.10 5.16 -0.97
CA SER A 159 -3.83 4.74 -0.37
C SER A 159 -2.71 4.66 -1.38
N PHE A 160 -3.02 4.38 -2.65
CA PHE A 160 -2.04 4.25 -3.72
C PHE A 160 -2.33 5.18 -4.88
N SER A 161 -1.35 5.99 -5.25
CA SER A 161 -1.40 6.84 -6.44
C SER A 161 -1.24 6.01 -7.72
N TYR A 162 -1.65 6.57 -8.86
CA TYR A 162 -1.37 5.97 -10.18
C TYR A 162 0.13 5.78 -10.41
N LYS A 163 0.95 6.68 -9.86
CA LYS A 163 2.41 6.57 -9.95
C LYS A 163 2.94 5.35 -9.22
N SER A 164 2.35 5.00 -8.08
CA SER A 164 2.73 3.79 -7.32
C SER A 164 2.41 2.51 -8.08
N LEU A 165 1.26 2.46 -8.78
CA LEU A 165 0.93 1.34 -9.65
C LEU A 165 1.90 1.23 -10.84
N ASP A 166 2.30 2.36 -11.43
CA ASP A 166 3.24 2.39 -12.55
C ASP A 166 4.65 1.96 -12.13
N VAL A 167 5.11 2.37 -10.95
CA VAL A 167 6.38 1.91 -10.38
C VAL A 167 6.30 0.42 -10.07
N LEU A 168 5.29 -0.04 -9.35
CA LEU A 168 5.12 -1.44 -8.95
C LEU A 168 5.11 -2.39 -10.16
N LYS A 169 4.46 -1.99 -11.26
CA LYS A 169 4.42 -2.75 -12.52
C LYS A 169 5.81 -3.03 -13.10
N ASN A 170 6.78 -2.16 -12.84
CA ASN A 170 8.13 -2.24 -13.40
C ASN A 170 9.14 -2.89 -12.46
N LEU A 171 8.75 -3.21 -11.20
CA LEU A 171 9.59 -3.90 -10.24
C LEU A 171 9.54 -5.41 -10.45
N SER A 172 10.71 -6.05 -10.43
CA SER A 172 10.81 -7.51 -10.27
C SER A 172 10.65 -7.90 -8.79
N SER A 173 10.50 -9.20 -8.51
CA SER A 173 10.51 -9.73 -7.14
C SER A 173 11.81 -9.37 -6.40
N ASP A 174 12.96 -9.49 -7.05
CA ASP A 174 14.25 -9.11 -6.45
C ASP A 174 14.33 -7.61 -6.14
N ASP A 175 13.76 -6.76 -7.00
CA ASP A 175 13.69 -5.31 -6.78
C ASP A 175 12.80 -4.97 -5.58
N PHE A 176 11.65 -5.66 -5.47
CA PHE A 176 10.76 -5.43 -4.35
C PHE A 176 11.34 -5.94 -3.03
N ILE A 177 12.02 -7.09 -3.03
CA ILE A 177 12.79 -7.59 -1.86
C ILE A 177 13.89 -6.60 -1.46
N CYS A 178 14.59 -6.02 -2.44
CA CYS A 178 15.56 -4.95 -2.19
C CYS A 178 14.88 -3.70 -1.57
N PHE A 179 13.69 -3.33 -2.06
CA PHE A 179 12.89 -2.26 -1.48
C PHE A 179 12.43 -2.57 -0.05
N GLU A 180 12.08 -3.82 0.28
CA GLU A 180 11.74 -4.23 1.65
C GLU A 180 12.93 -4.08 2.62
N LYS A 181 14.15 -4.35 2.15
CA LYS A 181 15.35 -4.07 2.94
C LYS A 181 15.48 -2.56 3.21
N LEU A 182 15.30 -1.72 2.18
CA LEU A 182 15.27 -0.26 2.37
C LEU A 182 14.20 0.14 3.39
N CYS A 183 12.98 -0.40 3.26
CA CYS A 183 11.88 -0.14 4.18
C CYS A 183 12.20 -0.60 5.61
N SER A 184 12.99 -1.67 5.78
CA SER A 184 13.43 -2.14 7.10
C SER A 184 14.43 -1.19 7.77
N LEU A 185 15.24 -0.47 6.99
CA LEU A 185 16.24 0.48 7.48
C LEU A 185 15.73 1.93 7.55
N GLU A 186 14.52 2.23 7.08
CA GLU A 186 13.99 3.59 7.08
C GLU A 186 13.60 4.07 8.48
N ILE A 187 13.87 5.35 8.75
CA ILE A 187 13.55 6.07 9.97
C ILE A 187 12.70 7.28 9.59
N ASN A 188 11.39 7.27 9.86
CA ASN A 188 10.47 8.37 9.55
C ASN A 188 10.57 8.90 8.10
N GLY A 189 10.74 7.99 7.13
CA GLY A 189 10.79 8.32 5.71
C GLY A 189 12.16 8.73 5.17
N TRP A 190 13.24 8.46 5.91
CA TRP A 190 14.63 8.68 5.48
C TRP A 190 15.56 7.55 5.96
N ILE A 191 16.71 7.44 5.31
CA ILE A 191 17.86 6.64 5.79
C ILE A 191 19.10 7.54 5.84
N LEU A 192 20.08 7.17 6.67
CA LEU A 192 21.37 7.88 6.72
C LEU A 192 22.12 7.71 5.39
N GLN A 193 22.85 8.76 4.95
CA GLN A 193 23.74 8.67 3.78
C GLN A 193 25.03 7.92 4.09
N GLU A 194 25.38 7.77 5.36
CA GLU A 194 26.55 7.00 5.81
C GLU A 194 26.40 5.52 5.44
N ASP A 195 27.54 4.87 5.18
CA ASP A 195 27.57 3.47 4.72
C ASP A 195 27.22 2.44 5.82
N ILE A 196 26.34 2.84 6.74
CA ILE A 196 25.79 1.94 7.78
C ILE A 196 24.90 0.89 7.13
N HIS A 197 24.09 1.30 6.13
CA HIS A 197 23.12 0.43 5.45
C HIS A 197 23.78 -0.78 4.74
N SER A 198 25.05 -0.69 4.30
CA SER A 198 25.72 -1.82 3.62
C SER A 198 25.95 -3.01 4.54
N LYS A 199 26.22 -2.76 5.83
CA LYS A 199 26.37 -3.80 6.84
C LYS A 199 25.06 -4.54 7.13
N HIS A 200 23.94 -3.89 6.86
CA HIS A 200 22.57 -4.42 7.06
C HIS A 200 21.93 -4.92 5.77
N GLY A 201 22.77 -5.29 4.78
CA GLY A 201 22.37 -6.00 3.57
C GLY A 201 21.75 -5.12 2.48
N LEU A 202 22.01 -3.81 2.51
CA LEU A 202 21.59 -2.87 1.46
C LEU A 202 22.81 -2.09 0.92
N SER A 203 23.34 -2.51 -0.21
CA SER A 203 24.52 -1.90 -0.84
C SER A 203 24.16 -0.55 -1.49
N TYR A 204 25.17 0.30 -1.70
CA TYR A 204 25.01 1.57 -2.41
C TYR A 204 24.45 1.39 -3.83
N LEU A 205 24.84 0.34 -4.55
CA LEU A 205 24.31 0.04 -5.90
C LEU A 205 22.81 -0.30 -5.86
N GLU A 206 22.35 -0.99 -4.83
CA GLU A 206 20.92 -1.26 -4.62
C GLU A 206 20.17 0.04 -4.32
N LEU A 207 20.75 0.98 -3.56
CA LEU A 207 20.15 2.30 -3.35
C LEU A 207 20.03 3.09 -4.66
N VAL A 208 21.07 3.07 -5.51
CA VAL A 208 21.04 3.70 -6.84
C VAL A 208 19.90 3.11 -7.67
N LYS A 209 19.78 1.79 -7.71
CA LYS A 209 18.71 1.08 -8.45
C LYS A 209 17.32 1.48 -7.95
N LEU A 210 17.12 1.52 -6.64
CA LEU A 210 15.85 1.98 -6.06
C LEU A 210 15.56 3.45 -6.36
N SER A 211 16.59 4.29 -6.45
CA SER A 211 16.46 5.69 -6.87
C SER A 211 16.05 5.82 -8.34
N GLU A 212 16.53 4.96 -9.23
CA GLU A 212 16.12 4.93 -10.64
C GLU A 212 14.63 4.60 -10.82
N TYR A 213 14.08 3.73 -9.97
CA TYR A 213 12.63 3.50 -9.90
C TYR A 213 11.85 4.67 -9.27
N GLY A 214 12.54 5.69 -8.76
CA GLY A 214 11.90 6.82 -8.08
C GLY A 214 11.38 6.49 -6.69
N LEU A 215 11.91 5.46 -6.03
CA LEU A 215 11.57 5.07 -4.65
C LEU A 215 12.39 5.86 -3.63
N LEU A 216 13.62 6.23 -3.97
CA LEU A 216 14.55 6.94 -3.10
C LEU A 216 15.04 8.22 -3.77
N ASN A 217 15.13 9.31 -3.02
CA ASN A 217 15.80 10.54 -3.44
C ASN A 217 17.20 10.57 -2.82
N MET A 218 18.22 10.42 -3.68
CA MET A 218 19.63 10.42 -3.28
C MET A 218 20.28 11.82 -3.39
N GLY A 219 19.50 12.89 -3.45
CA GLY A 219 20.03 14.24 -3.40
C GLY A 219 20.67 14.58 -2.06
N LEU A 220 21.56 15.60 -2.07
CA LEU A 220 22.15 16.11 -0.84
C LEU A 220 21.09 16.76 0.03
N THR A 221 20.69 16.06 1.07
CA THR A 221 19.66 16.53 2.02
C THR A 221 20.16 16.33 3.44
N GLN A 222 19.97 17.34 4.29
CA GLN A 222 20.22 17.25 5.71
C GLN A 222 18.90 17.29 6.47
N ASN A 223 18.75 16.39 7.44
CA ASN A 223 17.63 16.42 8.36
C ASN A 223 18.07 17.04 9.67
N THR A 224 17.65 18.28 9.94
CA THR A 224 18.11 19.05 11.10
C THR A 224 17.19 18.81 12.29
N PHE A 225 17.76 18.36 13.40
CA PHE A 225 17.09 18.23 14.68
C PHE A 225 17.63 19.29 15.63
N THR A 226 16.76 20.20 16.05
CA THR A 226 17.07 21.25 17.03
C THR A 226 16.46 20.87 18.38
N ILE A 227 17.30 20.88 19.43
CA ILE A 227 16.91 20.45 20.78
C ILE A 227 17.16 21.62 21.72
N SER A 228 16.10 22.18 22.27
CA SER A 228 16.18 23.30 23.23
C SER A 228 16.97 22.91 24.50
N ALA A 229 17.44 23.90 25.24
CA ALA A 229 18.11 23.69 26.51
C ALA A 229 17.26 22.82 27.46
N HIS A 230 17.90 21.87 28.12
CA HIS A 230 17.26 20.93 29.09
C HIS A 230 16.01 20.23 28.56
N SER A 231 15.98 19.89 27.26
CA SER A 231 14.87 19.22 26.62
C SER A 231 15.28 17.97 25.84
N SER A 232 14.31 17.26 25.33
CA SER A 232 14.55 16.07 24.50
C SER A 232 13.62 16.04 23.30
N ILE A 233 14.04 15.32 22.24
CA ILE A 233 13.22 14.97 21.10
C ILE A 233 13.26 13.46 20.87
N ASN A 234 12.21 12.96 20.22
CA ASN A 234 12.01 11.54 19.97
C ASN A 234 12.11 11.28 18.47
N ILE A 235 12.89 10.28 18.08
CA ILE A 235 12.92 9.73 16.72
C ILE A 235 12.45 8.28 16.81
N THR A 236 11.36 7.93 16.14
CA THR A 236 10.83 6.56 16.12
C THR A 236 11.45 5.74 15.01
N TYR A 237 11.86 4.52 15.31
CA TYR A 237 12.26 3.51 14.35
C TYR A 237 11.51 2.21 14.66
N LYS A 238 10.48 1.91 13.86
CA LYS A 238 9.61 0.74 14.09
C LYS A 238 9.06 0.72 15.53
N GLN A 239 9.45 -0.27 16.33
CA GLN A 239 9.06 -0.40 17.74
C GLN A 239 10.13 0.16 18.71
N LEU A 240 11.12 0.86 18.19
CA LEU A 240 12.17 1.50 18.96
C LEU A 240 12.05 3.02 18.92
N LEU A 241 12.54 3.64 19.98
CA LEU A 241 12.61 5.09 20.15
C LEU A 241 14.07 5.49 20.40
N LEU A 242 14.60 6.38 19.57
CA LEU A 242 15.84 7.08 19.84
C LEU A 242 15.47 8.37 20.59
N LEU A 243 15.81 8.44 21.87
CA LEU A 243 15.62 9.63 22.69
C LEU A 243 16.90 10.46 22.63
N LEU A 244 16.79 11.67 22.06
CA LEU A 244 17.87 12.64 21.95
C LEU A 244 17.72 13.68 23.07
N GLU A 245 18.63 13.71 24.02
CA GLU A 245 18.57 14.59 25.20
C GLU A 245 19.65 15.68 25.13
N ASN A 246 19.24 16.92 25.36
CA ASN A 246 20.12 18.05 25.59
C ASN A 246 20.09 18.43 27.09
N THR A 247 21.21 18.22 27.77
CA THR A 247 21.35 18.56 29.21
C THR A 247 22.09 19.86 29.44
N THR A 248 22.35 20.65 28.38
CA THR A 248 23.08 21.93 28.46
C THR A 248 22.13 23.12 28.52
N ASP A 249 22.67 24.28 28.89
CA ASP A 249 21.95 25.55 28.97
C ASP A 249 21.71 26.19 27.59
N ASP A 250 22.36 25.69 26.52
CA ASP A 250 22.28 26.19 25.17
C ASP A 250 21.37 25.31 24.29
N GLU A 251 20.73 25.91 23.30
CA GLU A 251 20.12 25.15 22.21
C GLU A 251 21.19 24.47 21.36
N ILE A 252 20.99 23.22 21.01
CA ILE A 252 21.90 22.45 20.17
C ILE A 252 21.19 21.86 18.95
N SER A 253 21.94 21.70 17.86
CA SER A 253 21.42 21.07 16.64
C SER A 253 22.36 19.96 16.17
N ILE A 254 21.77 18.92 15.60
CA ILE A 254 22.46 17.91 14.80
C ILE A 254 21.80 17.85 13.40
N ALA A 255 22.57 17.65 12.37
CA ALA A 255 22.11 17.69 10.98
C ALA A 255 22.73 16.54 10.16
N PRO A 256 22.27 15.29 10.37
CA PRO A 256 22.75 14.17 9.57
C PRO A 256 22.39 14.36 8.10
N SER A 257 23.26 13.94 7.21
CA SER A 257 22.97 13.78 5.79
C SER A 257 22.09 12.54 5.59
N VAL A 258 21.00 12.68 4.81
CA VAL A 258 20.00 11.63 4.63
C VAL A 258 19.58 11.47 3.18
N PHE A 259 19.16 10.25 2.82
CA PHE A 259 18.37 9.98 1.63
C PHE A 259 16.88 9.91 2.02
N LEU A 260 16.00 10.50 1.21
CA LEU A 260 14.58 10.57 1.50
C LEU A 260 13.80 9.53 0.70
N LEU A 261 12.89 8.81 1.36
CA LEU A 261 11.89 8.02 0.66
C LEU A 261 10.93 8.94 -0.12
N SER A 262 10.64 8.56 -1.35
CA SER A 262 9.66 9.27 -2.17
C SER A 262 8.23 9.05 -1.64
N SER A 263 7.26 9.82 -2.13
CA SER A 263 5.83 9.57 -1.84
C SER A 263 5.39 8.18 -2.26
N VAL A 264 5.85 7.71 -3.43
CA VAL A 264 5.60 6.35 -3.93
C VAL A 264 6.15 5.29 -2.98
N ALA A 265 7.38 5.46 -2.51
CA ALA A 265 7.98 4.53 -1.56
C ALA A 265 7.17 4.48 -0.24
N LYS A 266 6.68 5.63 0.25
CA LYS A 266 5.86 5.69 1.47
C LYS A 266 4.51 4.98 1.30
N GLU A 267 3.90 5.07 0.12
CA GLU A 267 2.69 4.32 -0.21
C GLU A 267 2.98 2.80 -0.25
N LEU A 268 4.03 2.36 -0.97
CA LEU A 268 4.40 0.96 -1.11
C LEU A 268 4.95 0.34 0.20
N LEU A 269 5.53 1.15 1.09
CA LEU A 269 5.96 0.72 2.43
C LEU A 269 4.80 0.09 3.23
N THR A 270 3.56 0.52 3.00
CA THR A 270 2.39 0.01 3.72
C THR A 270 2.06 -1.45 3.41
N VAL A 271 2.60 -2.01 2.33
CA VAL A 271 2.43 -3.41 1.90
C VAL A 271 3.75 -4.19 1.88
N ALA A 272 4.86 -3.55 2.20
CA ALA A 272 6.17 -4.19 2.30
C ALA A 272 6.28 -5.02 3.58
N ASN A 273 6.97 -6.15 3.50
CA ASN A 273 7.32 -6.96 4.66
C ASN A 273 8.53 -6.35 5.36
N VAL A 274 8.28 -5.60 6.43
CA VAL A 274 9.30 -4.82 7.14
C VAL A 274 9.71 -5.51 8.42
N SER A 275 11.01 -5.73 8.58
CA SER A 275 11.62 -6.23 9.83
C SER A 275 12.24 -5.08 10.63
N MET A 276 12.35 -5.27 11.94
CA MET A 276 13.11 -4.38 12.80
C MET A 276 14.54 -4.92 12.92
N ASP A 277 15.53 -4.06 12.70
CA ASP A 277 16.94 -4.34 12.92
C ASP A 277 17.45 -3.50 14.10
N GLU A 278 17.58 -4.13 15.27
CA GLU A 278 17.99 -3.45 16.50
C GLU A 278 19.46 -3.00 16.44
N GLU A 279 20.33 -3.75 15.74
CA GLU A 279 21.74 -3.39 15.59
C GLU A 279 21.88 -2.15 14.72
N TYR A 280 21.12 -2.09 13.61
CA TYR A 280 21.03 -0.87 12.79
C TYR A 280 20.58 0.35 13.62
N ALA A 281 19.57 0.19 14.47
CA ALA A 281 19.11 1.27 15.34
C ALA A 281 20.21 1.74 16.32
N LYS A 282 21.01 0.82 16.88
CA LYS A 282 22.16 1.14 17.74
C LYS A 282 23.27 1.87 16.97
N GLU A 283 23.61 1.41 15.78
CA GLU A 283 24.60 2.09 14.93
C GLU A 283 24.13 3.50 14.52
N CYS A 284 22.85 3.67 14.18
CA CYS A 284 22.26 4.98 13.90
C CYS A 284 22.33 5.91 15.13
N ALA A 285 22.00 5.43 16.32
CA ALA A 285 22.08 6.20 17.54
C ALA A 285 23.53 6.64 17.84
N GLN A 286 24.49 5.74 17.69
CA GLN A 286 25.91 6.04 17.87
C GLN A 286 26.40 7.09 16.86
N PHE A 287 26.04 6.94 15.58
CA PHE A 287 26.38 7.92 14.55
C PHE A 287 25.78 9.29 14.86
N LEU A 288 24.49 9.38 15.17
CA LEU A 288 23.84 10.65 15.50
C LEU A 288 24.49 11.31 16.73
N ALA A 289 24.86 10.54 17.77
CA ALA A 289 25.55 11.03 18.94
C ALA A 289 26.95 11.57 18.59
N SER A 290 27.61 11.02 17.58
CA SER A 290 28.95 11.47 17.14
C SER A 290 28.93 12.86 16.46
N LEU A 291 27.76 13.28 15.94
CA LEU A 291 27.61 14.59 15.28
C LEU A 291 27.70 15.77 16.26
N ASN A 292 27.35 15.54 17.54
CA ASN A 292 27.48 16.56 18.57
C ASN A 292 27.61 15.88 19.95
N ASN A 293 28.76 15.99 20.58
CA ASN A 293 29.08 15.37 21.86
C ASN A 293 28.27 15.90 23.07
N LYS A 294 27.49 16.96 22.90
CA LYS A 294 26.57 17.51 23.92
C LYS A 294 25.20 16.81 23.87
N VAL A 295 24.89 16.05 22.81
CA VAL A 295 23.66 15.28 22.70
C VAL A 295 23.86 13.89 23.27
N LYS A 296 23.08 13.51 24.24
CA LYS A 296 23.01 12.12 24.70
C LYS A 296 21.90 11.41 23.96
N ILE A 297 22.19 10.25 23.35
CA ILE A 297 21.19 9.44 22.65
C ILE A 297 21.06 8.10 23.34
N THR A 298 19.84 7.72 23.65
CA THR A 298 19.50 6.44 24.28
C THR A 298 18.43 5.73 23.48
N LEU A 299 18.53 4.40 23.40
CA LEU A 299 17.59 3.56 22.67
C LEU A 299 16.58 2.94 23.66
N HIS A 300 15.31 3.03 23.32
CA HIS A 300 14.22 2.54 24.13
C HIS A 300 13.26 1.70 23.30
N LYS A 301 12.56 0.76 23.96
CA LYS A 301 11.47 -0.01 23.35
C LYS A 301 10.17 0.72 23.57
N ILE A 302 9.40 0.92 22.50
CA ILE A 302 8.07 1.50 22.58
C ILE A 302 7.10 0.43 23.09
N ASN A 303 6.40 0.72 24.18
CA ASN A 303 5.39 -0.15 24.76
C ASN A 303 4.01 0.14 24.17
N TYR A 304 3.63 1.43 24.06
CA TYR A 304 2.44 1.89 23.34
C TYR A 304 2.58 3.36 22.91
N ILE A 305 1.82 3.73 21.90
CA ILE A 305 1.70 5.11 21.40
C ILE A 305 0.23 5.51 21.51
N SER A 306 -0.04 6.67 22.11
CA SER A 306 -1.33 7.34 22.10
C SER A 306 -1.21 8.70 21.39
N GLU A 307 -2.34 9.39 21.16
CA GLU A 307 -2.34 10.71 20.50
C GLU A 307 -1.44 11.76 21.19
N ASN A 308 -1.22 11.65 22.51
CA ASN A 308 -0.49 12.65 23.29
C ASN A 308 0.73 12.08 24.04
N GLU A 309 1.01 10.79 23.98
CA GLU A 309 2.06 10.17 24.79
C GLU A 309 2.66 8.94 24.10
N ILE A 310 3.98 8.81 24.20
CA ILE A 310 4.72 7.60 23.86
C ILE A 310 5.22 6.98 25.17
N ASN A 311 4.76 5.78 25.51
CA ASN A 311 5.26 5.01 26.63
C ASN A 311 6.38 4.10 26.15
N PHE A 312 7.53 4.15 26.83
CA PHE A 312 8.72 3.40 26.44
C PHE A 312 9.52 2.92 27.66
N SER A 313 10.35 1.93 27.44
CA SER A 313 11.27 1.37 28.45
C SER A 313 12.68 1.22 27.87
N PRO A 314 13.75 1.29 28.67
CA PRO A 314 15.10 1.09 28.18
C PRO A 314 15.24 -0.25 27.45
N VAL A 315 16.03 -0.26 26.36
CA VAL A 315 16.51 -1.51 25.76
C VAL A 315 17.62 -2.04 26.66
N ALA A 316 17.52 -3.31 27.06
CA ALA A 316 18.46 -3.96 28.00
C ALA A 316 19.84 -4.17 27.38
#